data_3a7926c8809059a039cbddb86fa63390
#
_entry.id   3a7926c8809059a039cbddb86fa63390
#
_cell.length_a   1.000
_cell.length_b   1.000
_cell.length_c   1.000
_cell.angle_alpha   90.00
_cell.angle_beta   90.00
_cell.angle_gamma   90.00
#
_symmetry.space_group_name_H-M   'P 1'
#
loop_
_entity.id
_entity.type
_entity.pdbx_description
1 polymer ?
#
loop_
_entity_poly.entity_id
_entity_poly.type
_entity_poly.pdbx_seq_one_letter_code
_entity_poly.pdbx_strand_id
1 'polypeptide(L)'
;ARFPHLFRQRGLVSNVPFVGIPEVSSEARAYLPVAHFEPDVIISNKVYGALDPDGIVFAVASSSMFITWMKTVGGRMKSDLSFSSTITWNGFPLPALTDKDRASLAKAGQNVLEARALHPERSLAQHYAPLGMDPTLVKAHDGLDTMMDKIMGAPRRCRTKLERQELLFARYAEMTTQSR
;
A
#
# COMPACT_ATOMS: atom_id res chain seq x y z
N ALA A 1 -9.55 -21.64 28.45
CA ALA A 1 -9.85 -21.75 27.00
C ALA A 1 -10.10 -23.22 26.66
N ARG A 2 -11.14 -23.53 25.85
CA ARG A 2 -11.52 -24.92 25.48
C ARG A 2 -10.43 -25.62 24.65
N PHE A 3 -9.61 -24.83 23.96
CA PHE A 3 -8.51 -25.27 23.12
C PHE A 3 -7.31 -24.31 23.27
N PRO A 4 -6.47 -24.45 24.30
CA PRO A 4 -5.39 -23.49 24.59
C PRO A 4 -4.24 -23.53 23.58
N HIS A 5 -4.15 -24.58 22.78
CA HIS A 5 -3.15 -24.76 21.72
C HIS A 5 -3.56 -24.15 20.36
N LEU A 6 -4.82 -23.71 20.23
CA LEU A 6 -5.28 -23.06 19.01
C LEU A 6 -5.13 -21.55 19.13
N PHE A 7 -4.59 -20.95 18.08
CA PHE A 7 -4.59 -19.50 17.96
C PHE A 7 -6.01 -18.98 17.94
N ARG A 8 -6.35 -18.08 18.88
CA ARG A 8 -7.63 -17.39 18.84
C ARG A 8 -7.53 -16.30 17.80
N GLN A 9 -8.18 -16.48 16.67
CA GLN A 9 -8.27 -15.46 15.65
C GLN A 9 -8.99 -14.24 16.23
N ARG A 10 -8.27 -13.14 16.34
CA ARG A 10 -8.81 -11.82 16.66
C ARG A 10 -8.51 -10.93 15.47
N GLY A 11 -9.51 -10.49 14.74
CA GLY A 11 -9.31 -9.60 13.61
C GLY A 11 -10.07 -10.03 12.38
N LEU A 12 -9.48 -9.79 11.22
CA LEU A 12 -10.12 -10.01 9.93
C LEU A 12 -10.50 -11.48 9.74
N VAL A 13 -11.79 -11.76 9.72
CA VAL A 13 -12.36 -13.00 9.22
C VAL A 13 -12.99 -12.65 7.88
N SER A 14 -12.48 -13.22 6.81
CA SER A 14 -12.90 -12.88 5.46
C SER A 14 -13.19 -14.14 4.64
N ASN A 15 -14.16 -14.03 3.76
CA ASN A 15 -14.44 -14.96 2.67
C ASN A 15 -14.01 -14.40 1.30
N VAL A 16 -13.33 -13.27 1.29
CA VAL A 16 -12.77 -12.61 0.10
C VAL A 16 -11.29 -12.36 0.29
N PRO A 17 -10.50 -12.18 -0.77
CA PRO A 17 -9.10 -11.81 -0.67
C PRO A 17 -8.89 -10.54 0.15
N PHE A 18 -7.75 -10.44 0.79
CA PHE A 18 -7.40 -9.30 1.63
C PHE A 18 -5.90 -8.96 1.54
N VAL A 19 -5.58 -7.74 1.90
CA VAL A 19 -4.18 -7.29 1.97
C VAL A 19 -3.68 -7.31 3.41
N GLY A 20 -2.38 -7.60 3.54
CA GLY A 20 -1.64 -7.47 4.79
C GLY A 20 -0.60 -6.35 4.69
N ILE A 21 -0.74 -5.35 5.55
CA ILE A 21 0.17 -4.22 5.64
C ILE A 21 1.02 -4.38 6.90
N PRO A 22 2.35 -4.44 6.80
CA PRO A 22 3.21 -4.60 7.97
C PRO A 22 3.12 -3.37 8.90
N GLU A 23 3.05 -3.61 10.22
CA GLU A 23 3.07 -2.55 11.23
C GLU A 23 4.32 -1.67 11.11
N VAL A 24 5.46 -2.29 10.80
CA VAL A 24 6.75 -1.60 10.66
C VAL A 24 7.40 -1.96 9.33
N SER A 25 7.95 -0.97 8.66
CA SER A 25 8.69 -1.13 7.41
C SER A 25 9.92 -0.24 7.37
N SER A 26 11.04 -0.76 6.83
CA SER A 26 12.27 0.01 6.72
C SER A 26 12.09 1.28 5.88
N GLU A 27 12.62 2.40 6.39
CA GLU A 27 12.61 3.68 5.69
C GLU A 27 13.38 3.65 4.37
N ALA A 28 14.39 2.78 4.26
CA ALA A 28 15.22 2.66 3.07
C ALA A 28 14.45 2.08 1.86
N ARG A 29 13.27 1.51 2.05
CA ARG A 29 12.49 0.94 0.96
C ARG A 29 11.81 2.01 0.11
N ALA A 30 11.80 1.77 -1.21
CA ALA A 30 11.09 2.62 -2.16
C ALA A 30 9.57 2.43 -2.08
N TYR A 31 9.10 1.21 -1.73
CA TYR A 31 7.70 0.82 -1.65
C TYR A 31 7.41 0.06 -0.36
N LEU A 32 6.18 0.16 0.11
CA LEU A 32 5.70 -0.64 1.23
C LEU A 32 5.52 -2.11 0.78
N PRO A 33 6.07 -3.10 1.51
CA PRO A 33 5.93 -4.50 1.14
C PRO A 33 4.56 -5.06 1.57
N VAL A 34 3.50 -4.65 0.87
CA VAL A 34 2.13 -5.11 1.10
C VAL A 34 1.98 -6.53 0.58
N ALA A 35 1.42 -7.43 1.39
CA ALA A 35 1.06 -8.77 0.99
C ALA A 35 -0.38 -8.80 0.45
N HIS A 36 -0.66 -9.73 -0.46
CA HIS A 36 -2.02 -10.10 -0.86
C HIS A 36 -2.26 -11.54 -0.43
N PHE A 37 -3.38 -11.80 0.23
CA PHE A 37 -3.69 -13.08 0.84
C PHE A 37 -5.07 -13.59 0.41
N GLU A 38 -5.14 -14.91 0.29
CA GLU A 38 -6.42 -15.63 0.17
C GLU A 38 -7.15 -15.68 1.53
N PRO A 39 -8.47 -15.93 1.53
CA PRO A 39 -9.31 -15.84 2.75
C PRO A 39 -8.92 -16.78 3.90
N ASP A 40 -8.25 -17.89 3.59
CA ASP A 40 -7.85 -18.92 4.56
C ASP A 40 -6.57 -18.60 5.33
N VAL A 41 -5.91 -17.50 5.00
CA VAL A 41 -4.66 -17.10 5.65
C VAL A 41 -4.93 -16.37 6.95
N ILE A 42 -4.20 -16.72 8.00
CA ILE A 42 -4.23 -16.03 9.31
C ILE A 42 -2.98 -15.16 9.41
N ILE A 43 -3.19 -13.86 9.58
CA ILE A 43 -2.11 -12.90 9.78
C ILE A 43 -1.76 -12.73 11.27
N SER A 44 -0.51 -12.36 11.56
CA SER A 44 -0.05 -12.06 12.91
C SER A 44 -0.55 -10.69 13.39
N ASN A 45 -0.42 -10.43 14.69
CA ASN A 45 -0.73 -9.12 15.29
C ASN A 45 0.23 -7.98 14.86
N LYS A 46 1.23 -8.28 14.04
CA LYS A 46 2.18 -7.31 13.47
C LYS A 46 1.85 -6.94 12.02
N VAL A 47 0.67 -7.36 11.56
CA VAL A 47 0.16 -7.10 10.22
C VAL A 47 -1.26 -6.56 10.33
N TYR A 48 -1.52 -5.44 9.69
CA TYR A 48 -2.87 -4.90 9.53
C TYR A 48 -3.54 -5.53 8.31
N GLY A 49 -4.73 -6.08 8.51
CA GLY A 49 -5.53 -6.66 7.41
C GLY A 49 -6.63 -5.72 6.93
N ALA A 50 -6.81 -5.63 5.63
CA ALA A 50 -7.93 -4.92 5.01
C ALA A 50 -8.52 -5.74 3.85
N LEU A 51 -9.85 -5.84 3.78
CA LEU A 51 -10.54 -6.50 2.67
C LEU A 51 -10.21 -5.82 1.35
N ASP A 52 -9.94 -6.61 0.31
CA ASP A 52 -9.54 -6.10 -0.99
C ASP A 52 -10.11 -6.95 -2.15
N PRO A 53 -11.44 -7.01 -2.29
CA PRO A 53 -12.07 -7.84 -3.30
C PRO A 53 -11.81 -7.36 -4.73
N ASP A 54 -11.42 -6.11 -4.92
CA ASP A 54 -11.23 -5.46 -6.22
C ASP A 54 -9.77 -5.03 -6.50
N GLY A 55 -8.82 -5.30 -5.57
CA GLY A 55 -7.41 -4.99 -5.73
C GLY A 55 -7.04 -3.52 -5.55
N ILE A 56 -7.97 -2.66 -5.14
CA ILE A 56 -7.73 -1.21 -4.98
C ILE A 56 -6.89 -0.91 -3.75
N VAL A 57 -7.17 -1.57 -2.62
CA VAL A 57 -6.42 -1.35 -1.38
C VAL A 57 -4.95 -1.74 -1.58
N PHE A 58 -4.72 -2.89 -2.25
CA PHE A 58 -3.37 -3.33 -2.62
C PHE A 58 -2.65 -2.29 -3.49
N ALA A 59 -3.31 -1.83 -4.57
CA ALA A 59 -2.71 -0.88 -5.49
C ALA A 59 -2.36 0.45 -4.81
N VAL A 60 -3.28 1.01 -4.01
CA VAL A 60 -3.03 2.24 -3.25
C VAL A 60 -1.87 2.07 -2.29
N ALA A 61 -1.92 1.05 -1.42
CA ALA A 61 -0.91 0.83 -0.38
C ALA A 61 0.48 0.48 -0.94
N SER A 62 0.55 -0.12 -2.14
CA SER A 62 1.80 -0.46 -2.83
C SER A 62 2.41 0.69 -3.63
N SER A 63 1.76 1.85 -3.72
CA SER A 63 2.23 3.00 -4.52
C SER A 63 3.30 3.84 -3.81
N SER A 64 4.14 4.51 -4.59
CA SER A 64 5.07 5.54 -4.09
C SER A 64 4.33 6.71 -3.43
N MET A 65 3.10 7.00 -3.86
CA MET A 65 2.27 8.06 -3.26
C MET A 65 1.97 7.73 -1.80
N PHE A 66 1.55 6.49 -1.52
CA PHE A 66 1.20 6.07 -0.16
C PHE A 66 2.42 5.99 0.77
N ILE A 67 3.55 5.42 0.32
CA ILE A 67 4.76 5.41 1.16
C ILE A 67 5.32 6.82 1.38
N THR A 68 5.14 7.74 0.42
CA THR A 68 5.49 9.16 0.60
C THR A 68 4.64 9.79 1.71
N TRP A 69 3.34 9.51 1.72
CA TRP A 69 2.44 9.94 2.79
C TRP A 69 2.87 9.39 4.15
N MET A 70 3.11 8.07 4.24
CA MET A 70 3.62 7.44 5.47
C MET A 70 4.93 8.08 5.96
N LYS A 71 5.86 8.38 5.05
CA LYS A 71 7.14 9.05 5.39
C LYS A 71 6.96 10.47 5.89
N THR A 72 5.84 11.11 5.53
CA THR A 72 5.57 12.52 5.84
C THR A 72 4.78 12.70 7.13
N VAL A 73 3.72 11.93 7.34
CA VAL A 73 2.79 12.08 8.48
C VAL A 73 2.79 10.91 9.45
N GLY A 74 3.35 9.77 9.04
CA GLY A 74 3.34 8.56 9.84
C GLY A 74 4.29 8.61 11.04
N GLY A 75 4.00 7.77 12.03
CA GLY A 75 4.89 7.55 13.16
C GLY A 75 6.17 6.83 12.77
N ARG A 76 7.10 6.79 13.71
CA ARG A 76 8.38 6.09 13.59
C ARG A 76 8.56 5.11 14.74
N MET A 77 9.11 3.96 14.42
CA MET A 77 9.66 3.04 15.41
C MET A 77 11.18 3.02 15.22
N LYS A 78 11.90 3.78 16.04
CA LYS A 78 13.30 4.14 15.79
C LYS A 78 13.42 4.89 14.45
N SER A 79 14.19 4.36 13.49
CA SER A 79 14.30 4.91 12.13
C SER A 79 13.24 4.40 11.16
N ASP A 80 12.57 3.31 11.47
CA ASP A 80 11.63 2.65 10.57
C ASP A 80 10.24 3.29 10.59
N LEU A 81 9.52 3.14 9.46
CA LEU A 81 8.16 3.66 9.30
C LEU A 81 7.18 2.80 10.10
N SER A 82 6.30 3.43 10.87
CA SER A 82 5.21 2.77 11.57
C SER A 82 3.88 3.07 10.87
N PHE A 83 3.20 2.01 10.40
CA PHE A 83 1.87 2.13 9.83
C PHE A 83 0.83 2.35 10.92
N SER A 84 -0.15 3.19 10.65
CA SER A 84 -1.33 3.41 11.48
C SER A 84 -2.58 3.47 10.61
N SER A 85 -3.56 2.63 10.90
CA SER A 85 -4.85 2.67 10.21
C SER A 85 -5.55 4.03 10.38
N THR A 86 -5.45 4.63 11.55
CA THR A 86 -6.09 5.92 11.87
C THR A 86 -5.38 7.10 11.21
N ILE A 87 -4.04 7.16 11.33
CA ILE A 87 -3.28 8.32 10.87
C ILE A 87 -2.90 8.18 9.39
N THR A 88 -2.26 7.06 9.02
CA THR A 88 -1.71 6.93 7.68
C THR A 88 -2.74 6.46 6.66
N TRP A 89 -3.63 5.53 7.02
CA TRP A 89 -4.63 5.03 6.08
C TRP A 89 -5.84 5.96 5.99
N ASN A 90 -6.53 6.20 7.10
CA ASN A 90 -7.73 7.04 7.09
C ASN A 90 -7.44 8.52 6.78
N GLY A 91 -6.22 8.98 7.04
CA GLY A 91 -5.77 10.33 6.67
C GLY A 91 -5.25 10.46 5.25
N PHE A 92 -5.13 9.36 4.49
CA PHE A 92 -4.63 9.42 3.11
C PHE A 92 -5.66 10.11 2.20
N PRO A 93 -5.29 11.21 1.52
CA PRO A 93 -6.25 12.06 0.81
C PRO A 93 -6.56 11.51 -0.60
N LEU A 94 -7.01 10.25 -0.67
CA LEU A 94 -7.40 9.63 -1.93
C LEU A 94 -8.68 10.31 -2.45
N PRO A 95 -8.70 10.85 -3.67
CA PRO A 95 -9.91 11.40 -4.26
C PRO A 95 -10.95 10.30 -4.56
N ALA A 96 -12.20 10.68 -4.74
CA ALA A 96 -13.22 9.76 -5.22
C ALA A 96 -12.79 9.19 -6.58
N LEU A 97 -12.77 7.86 -6.68
CA LEU A 97 -12.35 7.16 -7.89
C LEU A 97 -13.54 6.96 -8.82
N THR A 98 -13.40 7.30 -10.08
CA THR A 98 -14.34 6.87 -11.13
C THR A 98 -14.18 5.35 -11.38
N ASP A 99 -15.17 4.72 -12.01
CA ASP A 99 -15.10 3.29 -12.38
C ASP A 99 -13.89 3.01 -13.28
N LYS A 100 -13.56 3.96 -14.17
CA LYS A 100 -12.37 3.88 -15.02
C LYS A 100 -11.07 3.94 -14.23
N ASP A 101 -11.00 4.82 -13.20
CA ASP A 101 -9.82 4.94 -12.34
C ASP A 101 -9.65 3.66 -11.51
N ARG A 102 -10.75 3.13 -10.95
CA ARG A 102 -10.75 1.86 -10.21
C ARG A 102 -10.23 0.72 -11.07
N ALA A 103 -10.78 0.52 -12.26
CA ALA A 103 -10.35 -0.54 -13.17
C ALA A 103 -8.87 -0.41 -13.57
N SER A 104 -8.42 0.82 -13.86
CA SER A 104 -7.04 1.09 -14.26
C SER A 104 -6.06 0.88 -13.10
N LEU A 105 -6.43 1.31 -11.89
CA LEU A 105 -5.63 1.15 -10.69
C LEU A 105 -5.51 -0.32 -10.26
N ALA A 106 -6.63 -1.05 -10.28
CA ALA A 106 -6.65 -2.49 -10.00
C ALA A 106 -5.75 -3.26 -10.98
N LYS A 107 -5.84 -2.94 -12.29
CA LYS A 107 -4.95 -3.56 -13.30
C LYS A 107 -3.48 -3.24 -13.05
N ALA A 108 -3.15 -2.01 -12.68
CA ALA A 108 -1.77 -1.64 -12.35
C ALA A 108 -1.26 -2.37 -11.09
N GLY A 109 -2.10 -2.52 -10.06
CA GLY A 109 -1.81 -3.35 -8.88
C GLY A 109 -1.60 -4.82 -9.24
N GLN A 110 -2.46 -5.37 -10.09
CA GLN A 110 -2.33 -6.75 -10.58
C GLN A 110 -1.00 -6.99 -11.30
N ASN A 111 -0.53 -6.03 -12.13
CA ASN A 111 0.77 -6.14 -12.79
C ASN A 111 1.94 -6.22 -11.77
N VAL A 112 1.82 -5.58 -10.60
CA VAL A 112 2.82 -5.70 -9.52
C VAL A 112 2.81 -7.10 -8.93
N LEU A 113 1.64 -7.71 -8.72
CA LEU A 113 1.52 -9.09 -8.25
C LEU A 113 2.09 -10.08 -9.27
N GLU A 114 1.78 -9.89 -10.55
CA GLU A 114 2.31 -10.71 -11.65
C GLU A 114 3.85 -10.61 -11.74
N ALA A 115 4.41 -9.40 -11.59
CA ALA A 115 5.87 -9.21 -11.56
C ALA A 115 6.54 -9.91 -10.36
N ARG A 116 5.91 -9.92 -9.19
CA ARG A 116 6.39 -10.69 -8.02
C ARG A 116 6.33 -12.20 -8.28
N ALA A 117 5.29 -12.67 -8.94
CA ALA A 117 5.09 -14.09 -9.24
C ALA A 117 6.16 -14.69 -10.18
N LEU A 118 6.95 -13.85 -10.86
CA LEU A 118 8.11 -14.31 -11.64
C LEU A 118 9.25 -14.88 -10.76
N HIS A 119 9.26 -14.51 -9.47
CA HIS A 119 10.26 -14.95 -8.49
C HIS A 119 9.59 -15.47 -7.22
N PRO A 120 8.83 -16.57 -7.28
CA PRO A 120 8.05 -17.10 -6.16
C PRO A 120 8.91 -17.57 -4.98
N GLU A 121 10.20 -17.83 -5.22
CA GLU A 121 11.19 -18.18 -4.20
C GLU A 121 11.59 -17.02 -3.30
N ARG A 122 11.30 -15.77 -3.70
CA ARG A 122 11.67 -14.58 -2.94
C ARG A 122 10.62 -14.21 -1.92
N SER A 123 11.04 -13.94 -0.70
CA SER A 123 10.20 -13.28 0.29
C SER A 123 9.91 -11.83 -0.10
N LEU A 124 8.85 -11.22 0.47
CA LEU A 124 8.58 -9.79 0.26
C LEU A 124 9.77 -8.90 0.66
N ALA A 125 10.51 -9.29 1.70
CA ALA A 125 11.70 -8.56 2.12
C ALA A 125 12.80 -8.55 1.02
N GLN A 126 12.96 -9.63 0.30
CA GLN A 126 13.91 -9.76 -0.81
C GLN A 126 13.43 -9.05 -2.07
N HIS A 127 12.12 -9.12 -2.41
CA HIS A 127 11.55 -8.36 -3.52
C HIS A 127 11.75 -6.85 -3.39
N TYR A 128 11.68 -6.34 -2.16
CA TYR A 128 11.78 -4.90 -1.84
C TYR A 128 13.08 -4.51 -1.14
N ALA A 129 14.15 -5.30 -1.34
CA ALA A 129 15.48 -4.90 -0.88
C ALA A 129 15.94 -3.63 -1.63
N PRO A 130 16.48 -2.60 -0.94
CA PRO A 130 16.74 -1.30 -1.57
C PRO A 130 17.58 -1.31 -2.84
N LEU A 131 18.50 -2.30 -2.97
CA LEU A 131 19.37 -2.46 -4.14
C LEU A 131 19.10 -3.76 -4.92
N GLY A 132 18.03 -4.48 -4.59
CA GLY A 132 17.77 -5.83 -5.11
C GLY A 132 16.42 -6.03 -5.79
N MET A 133 15.67 -4.95 -6.04
CA MET A 133 14.40 -5.05 -6.76
C MET A 133 14.63 -5.51 -8.21
N ASP A 134 13.83 -6.49 -8.63
CA ASP A 134 13.85 -6.95 -10.03
C ASP A 134 13.41 -5.83 -10.99
N PRO A 135 14.07 -5.67 -12.16
CA PRO A 135 13.70 -4.64 -13.13
C PRO A 135 12.23 -4.72 -13.60
N THR A 136 11.67 -5.93 -13.71
CA THR A 136 10.26 -6.13 -14.09
C THR A 136 9.33 -5.61 -13.00
N LEU A 137 9.66 -5.87 -11.73
CA LEU A 137 8.93 -5.35 -10.58
C LEU A 137 9.02 -3.82 -10.49
N VAL A 138 10.21 -3.25 -10.74
CA VAL A 138 10.38 -1.78 -10.80
C VAL A 138 9.49 -1.19 -11.89
N LYS A 139 9.49 -1.78 -13.10
CA LYS A 139 8.64 -1.32 -14.21
C LYS A 139 7.14 -1.42 -13.89
N ALA A 140 6.70 -2.47 -13.19
CA ALA A 140 5.32 -2.62 -12.77
C ALA A 140 4.92 -1.52 -11.77
N HIS A 141 5.77 -1.23 -10.78
CA HIS A 141 5.57 -0.11 -9.85
C HIS A 141 5.59 1.25 -10.55
N ASP A 142 6.43 1.44 -11.55
CA ASP A 142 6.46 2.66 -12.37
C ASP A 142 5.11 2.90 -13.08
N GLY A 143 4.49 1.83 -13.56
CA GLY A 143 3.14 1.88 -14.13
C GLY A 143 2.07 2.25 -13.10
N LEU A 144 2.13 1.62 -11.92
CA LEU A 144 1.24 1.92 -10.80
C LEU A 144 1.38 3.37 -10.32
N ASP A 145 2.61 3.85 -10.17
CA ASP A 145 2.90 5.23 -9.75
C ASP A 145 2.39 6.25 -10.77
N THR A 146 2.55 5.97 -12.07
CA THR A 146 2.03 6.84 -13.13
C THR A 146 0.51 6.97 -13.02
N MET A 147 -0.19 5.87 -12.74
CA MET A 147 -1.64 5.88 -12.54
C MET A 147 -2.04 6.63 -11.27
N MET A 148 -1.35 6.35 -10.15
CA MET A 148 -1.60 7.03 -8.88
C MET A 148 -1.35 8.54 -8.97
N ASP A 149 -0.22 8.96 -9.54
CA ASP A 149 0.11 10.38 -9.72
C ASP A 149 -0.99 11.10 -10.53
N LYS A 150 -1.49 10.47 -11.60
CA LYS A 150 -2.60 11.00 -12.40
C LYS A 150 -3.90 11.13 -11.61
N ILE A 151 -4.27 10.10 -10.84
CA ILE A 151 -5.47 10.09 -9.98
C ILE A 151 -5.38 11.20 -8.93
N MET A 152 -4.19 11.43 -8.39
CA MET A 152 -3.94 12.51 -7.43
C MET A 152 -3.92 13.90 -8.08
N GLY A 153 -4.03 14.00 -9.40
CA GLY A 153 -4.13 15.26 -10.14
C GLY A 153 -2.81 15.78 -10.69
N ALA A 154 -1.75 14.96 -10.70
CA ALA A 154 -0.51 15.36 -11.35
C ALA A 154 -0.67 15.49 -12.87
N PRO A 155 -0.15 16.56 -13.50
CA PRO A 155 -0.20 16.74 -14.94
C PRO A 155 0.72 15.75 -15.71
N ARG A 156 1.70 15.18 -14.99
CA ARG A 156 2.63 14.16 -15.46
C ARG A 156 3.05 13.27 -14.30
N ARG A 157 3.74 12.17 -14.58
CA ARG A 157 4.36 11.34 -13.54
C ARG A 157 5.31 12.17 -12.65
N CYS A 158 5.14 12.07 -11.34
CA CYS A 158 6.04 12.69 -10.37
C CYS A 158 7.41 11.99 -10.40
N ARG A 159 8.48 12.79 -10.42
CA ARG A 159 9.86 12.29 -10.44
C ARG A 159 10.52 12.31 -9.07
N THR A 160 9.99 13.13 -8.16
CA THR A 160 10.57 13.34 -6.84
C THR A 160 9.54 13.09 -5.73
N LYS A 161 10.05 12.81 -4.54
CA LYS A 161 9.23 12.75 -3.33
C LYS A 161 8.54 14.09 -3.05
N LEU A 162 9.21 15.21 -3.31
CA LEU A 162 8.68 16.55 -3.06
C LEU A 162 7.43 16.82 -3.91
N GLU A 163 7.45 16.52 -5.20
CA GLU A 163 6.30 16.66 -6.07
C GLU A 163 5.07 15.89 -5.54
N ARG A 164 5.28 14.67 -5.02
CA ARG A 164 4.18 13.90 -4.40
C ARG A 164 3.71 14.50 -3.08
N GLN A 165 4.61 15.03 -2.26
CA GLN A 165 4.25 15.71 -1.02
C GLN A 165 3.37 16.95 -1.27
N GLU A 166 3.71 17.76 -2.27
CA GLU A 166 2.92 18.93 -2.68
C GLU A 166 1.50 18.54 -3.06
N LEU A 167 1.34 17.50 -3.90
CA LEU A 167 0.02 16.96 -4.25
C LEU A 167 -0.76 16.46 -3.04
N LEU A 168 -0.11 15.69 -2.18
CA LEU A 168 -0.72 15.13 -0.97
C LEU A 168 -1.22 16.22 -0.04
N PHE A 169 -0.44 17.27 0.20
CA PHE A 169 -0.86 18.37 1.06
C PHE A 169 -1.97 19.21 0.43
N ALA A 170 -1.92 19.47 -0.88
CA ALA A 170 -2.99 20.16 -1.57
C ALA A 170 -4.32 19.38 -1.44
N ARG A 171 -4.31 18.08 -1.70
CA ARG A 171 -5.48 17.21 -1.56
C ARG A 171 -5.98 17.10 -0.11
N TYR A 172 -5.07 17.00 0.84
CA TYR A 172 -5.44 16.95 2.26
C TYR A 172 -6.13 18.24 2.71
N ALA A 173 -5.63 19.39 2.26
CA ALA A 173 -6.27 20.69 2.54
C ALA A 173 -7.69 20.77 1.94
N GLU A 174 -7.88 20.33 0.69
CA GLU A 174 -9.20 20.27 0.04
C GLU A 174 -10.17 19.38 0.85
N MET A 175 -9.74 18.17 1.22
CA MET A 175 -10.54 17.20 1.96
C MET A 175 -10.98 17.76 3.33
N THR A 176 -10.09 18.43 4.05
CA THR A 176 -10.39 18.97 5.38
C THR A 176 -11.25 20.24 5.33
N THR A 177 -11.19 21.00 4.23
CA THR A 177 -12.03 22.18 4.03
C THR A 177 -13.49 21.80 3.70
N GLN A 178 -13.69 20.72 2.95
CA GLN A 178 -15.02 20.22 2.60
C GLN A 178 -15.76 19.53 3.76
N SER A 179 -15.03 19.15 4.81
CA SER A 179 -15.60 18.46 5.99
C SER A 179 -16.05 19.43 7.10
N ARG A 180 -15.95 20.74 6.88
CA ARG A 180 -16.44 21.80 7.76
C ARG A 180 -17.72 22.43 7.22
#